data_2d337f107bfc5ee08f3e8c83c5821096
#
_entry.id   2d337f107bfc5ee08f3e8c83c5821096
#
_cell.length_a   1.000
_cell.length_b   1.000
_cell.length_c   1.000
_cell.angle_alpha   90.00
_cell.angle_beta   90.00
_cell.angle_gamma   90.00
#
_symmetry.space_group_name_H-M   'P 1'
#
loop_
_entity.id
_entity.type
_entity.pdbx_description
1 polymer ?
#
loop_
_entity_poly.entity_id
_entity_poly.type
_entity_poly.pdbx_seq_one_letter_code
_entity_poly.pdbx_strand_id
1 'polypeptide(L)'
;RKPIEDLAKLFERLRKNKQFLKKRDHYFKHYLGGETPFFKLKNLTKYLGGAQIWCKDVSAINGDAHKAYHATVNALICKESGKKFIAGDTGAGMFGKNLALAAREMGLSAKIFMGTKDISRQAPNVKFMREAGAEVVPVDSGSKTLVDAVSECMRYYVSNCDTTHLAVGSAIGANIFLKICAWSTSQISRELKKQLIKEFGEIPKLKLINVIGGGSSALGFWNEFIDYDKKHVELIGVEAKYAAPLATNAKVAVLHG
;
A
#
# COMPACT_ATOMS: atom_id res chain seq x y z
N ARG A 1 -15.82 1.18 17.67
CA ARG A 1 -15.00 0.03 18.08
C ARG A 1 -15.47 -1.26 17.39
N LYS A 2 -16.74 -1.62 17.52
CA LYS A 2 -17.32 -2.85 16.92
C LYS A 2 -17.02 -3.04 15.43
N PRO A 3 -17.20 -2.07 14.52
CA PRO A 3 -16.90 -2.27 13.09
C PRO A 3 -15.45 -2.63 12.78
N ILE A 4 -14.50 -2.14 13.59
CA ILE A 4 -13.07 -2.45 13.46
C ILE A 4 -12.78 -3.88 13.94
N GLU A 5 -13.41 -4.31 15.02
CA GLU A 5 -13.29 -5.68 15.54
C GLU A 5 -13.91 -6.70 14.55
N ASP A 6 -15.04 -6.35 13.93
CA ASP A 6 -15.70 -7.20 12.93
C ASP A 6 -14.84 -7.31 11.66
N LEU A 7 -14.20 -6.21 11.22
CA LEU A 7 -13.23 -6.25 10.12
C LEU A 7 -12.02 -7.15 10.47
N ALA A 8 -11.53 -7.07 11.71
CA ALA A 8 -10.41 -7.90 12.14
C ALA A 8 -10.78 -9.40 12.09
N LYS A 9 -11.95 -9.78 12.61
CA LYS A 9 -12.45 -11.16 12.55
C LYS A 9 -12.64 -11.64 11.10
N LEU A 10 -13.23 -10.80 10.26
CA LEU A 10 -13.41 -11.08 8.84
C LEU A 10 -12.07 -11.33 8.15
N PHE A 11 -11.11 -10.44 8.33
CA PHE A 11 -9.80 -10.56 7.71
C PHE A 11 -9.06 -11.82 8.16
N GLU A 12 -9.06 -12.13 9.46
CA GLU A 12 -8.44 -13.35 9.99
C GLU A 12 -9.06 -14.63 9.40
N ARG A 13 -10.35 -14.62 9.10
CA ARG A 13 -11.04 -15.72 8.40
C ARG A 13 -10.64 -15.76 6.92
N LEU A 14 -10.67 -14.62 6.23
CA LEU A 14 -10.41 -14.55 4.79
C LEU A 14 -8.96 -14.93 4.44
N ARG A 15 -7.98 -14.45 5.19
CA ARG A 15 -6.56 -14.75 4.92
C ARG A 15 -6.20 -16.24 5.08
N LYS A 16 -7.08 -17.05 5.67
CA LYS A 16 -6.95 -18.50 5.79
C LYS A 16 -7.86 -19.25 4.81
N ASN A 17 -8.75 -18.58 4.13
CA ASN A 17 -9.72 -19.19 3.24
C ASN A 17 -9.09 -19.48 1.86
N LYS A 18 -9.04 -20.74 1.46
CA LYS A 18 -8.41 -21.19 0.20
C LYS A 18 -9.05 -20.54 -1.05
N GLN A 19 -10.37 -20.30 -1.05
CA GLN A 19 -11.05 -19.66 -2.18
C GLN A 19 -10.68 -18.19 -2.28
N PHE A 20 -10.63 -17.48 -1.14
CA PHE A 20 -10.19 -16.07 -1.11
C PHE A 20 -8.74 -15.94 -1.57
N LEU A 21 -7.86 -16.84 -1.12
CA LEU A 21 -6.46 -16.87 -1.56
C LEU A 21 -6.34 -17.09 -3.06
N LYS A 22 -7.11 -18.03 -3.63
CA LYS A 22 -7.16 -18.24 -5.10
C LYS A 22 -7.63 -16.99 -5.85
N LYS A 23 -8.67 -16.29 -5.35
CA LYS A 23 -9.14 -15.04 -5.95
C LYS A 23 -8.06 -13.96 -5.88
N ARG A 24 -7.43 -13.75 -4.72
CA ARG A 24 -6.32 -12.81 -4.57
C ARG A 24 -5.20 -13.11 -5.57
N ASP A 25 -4.75 -14.36 -5.65
CA ASP A 25 -3.66 -14.78 -6.52
C ASP A 25 -4.03 -14.61 -8.01
N HIS A 26 -5.30 -14.85 -8.36
CA HIS A 26 -5.83 -14.57 -9.69
C HIS A 26 -5.73 -13.08 -10.03
N TYR A 27 -6.18 -12.18 -9.14
CA TYR A 27 -6.07 -10.73 -9.37
C TYR A 27 -4.61 -10.27 -9.41
N PHE A 28 -3.75 -10.79 -8.55
CA PHE A 28 -2.34 -10.44 -8.54
C PHE A 28 -1.66 -10.86 -9.86
N LYS A 29 -2.00 -12.03 -10.40
CA LYS A 29 -1.43 -12.53 -11.65
C LYS A 29 -2.01 -11.86 -12.89
N HIS A 30 -3.34 -11.73 -13.00
CA HIS A 30 -3.99 -11.36 -14.25
C HIS A 30 -4.40 -9.88 -14.30
N TYR A 31 -4.75 -9.28 -13.18
CA TYR A 31 -5.14 -7.87 -13.12
C TYR A 31 -3.94 -6.97 -12.83
N LEU A 32 -3.07 -7.33 -11.88
CA LEU A 32 -1.87 -6.55 -11.58
C LEU A 32 -0.70 -6.84 -12.53
N GLY A 33 -0.70 -7.94 -13.27
CA GLY A 33 0.34 -8.27 -14.24
C GLY A 33 1.35 -9.33 -13.77
N GLY A 34 1.19 -9.88 -12.56
CA GLY A 34 2.00 -10.98 -12.05
C GLY A 34 3.28 -10.53 -11.34
N GLU A 35 4.33 -11.31 -11.51
CA GLU A 35 5.61 -11.09 -10.83
C GLU A 35 6.33 -9.85 -11.38
N THR A 36 6.75 -8.97 -10.45
CA THR A 36 7.45 -7.74 -10.83
C THR A 36 8.94 -7.98 -11.11
N PRO A 37 9.56 -7.18 -12.02
CA PRO A 37 10.94 -7.37 -12.41
C PRO A 37 11.94 -7.25 -11.25
N PHE A 38 13.01 -8.05 -11.34
CA PHE A 38 14.18 -7.97 -10.48
C PHE A 38 15.43 -8.02 -11.37
N PHE A 39 16.24 -6.96 -11.34
CA PHE A 39 17.37 -6.84 -12.26
C PHE A 39 18.51 -6.00 -11.69
N LYS A 40 19.73 -6.24 -12.21
CA LYS A 40 20.94 -5.51 -11.83
C LYS A 40 21.00 -4.13 -12.48
N LEU A 41 21.23 -3.11 -11.68
CA LEU A 41 21.51 -1.74 -12.14
C LEU A 41 23.00 -1.61 -12.51
N LYS A 42 23.36 -2.10 -13.69
CA LYS A 42 24.76 -2.24 -14.14
C LYS A 42 25.53 -0.91 -14.13
N ASN A 43 24.94 0.15 -14.68
CA ASN A 43 25.57 1.46 -14.77
C ASN A 43 25.77 2.09 -13.39
N LEU A 44 24.77 2.01 -12.51
CA LEU A 44 24.85 2.54 -11.15
C LEU A 44 25.88 1.75 -10.32
N THR A 45 25.90 0.43 -10.43
CA THR A 45 26.91 -0.44 -9.82
C THR A 45 28.33 -0.02 -10.23
N LYS A 46 28.56 0.20 -11.53
CA LYS A 46 29.86 0.63 -12.06
C LYS A 46 30.23 2.04 -11.58
N TYR A 47 29.28 2.96 -11.59
CA TYR A 47 29.49 4.35 -11.18
C TYR A 47 29.90 4.48 -9.71
N LEU A 48 29.26 3.73 -8.82
CA LEU A 48 29.54 3.79 -7.38
C LEU A 48 30.73 2.93 -6.94
N GLY A 49 31.17 1.98 -7.75
CA GLY A 49 32.39 1.21 -7.52
C GLY A 49 32.42 0.41 -6.21
N GLY A 50 31.35 -0.26 -5.84
CA GLY A 50 31.27 -1.01 -4.59
C GLY A 50 30.36 -2.23 -4.70
N ALA A 51 29.38 -2.35 -3.81
CA ALA A 51 28.41 -3.45 -3.83
C ALA A 51 27.59 -3.48 -5.13
N GLN A 52 27.19 -4.67 -5.55
CA GLN A 52 26.25 -4.81 -6.65
C GLN A 52 24.88 -4.23 -6.27
N ILE A 53 24.31 -3.42 -7.16
CA ILE A 53 23.01 -2.78 -6.93
C ILE A 53 21.97 -3.44 -7.81
N TRP A 54 20.89 -3.89 -7.17
CA TRP A 54 19.76 -4.54 -7.81
C TRP A 54 18.47 -3.78 -7.52
N CYS A 55 17.53 -3.83 -8.44
CA CYS A 55 16.23 -3.19 -8.33
C CYS A 55 15.12 -4.24 -8.35
N LYS A 56 14.21 -4.15 -7.38
CA LYS A 56 12.88 -4.79 -7.43
C LYS A 56 11.90 -3.72 -7.90
N ASP A 57 11.52 -3.78 -9.16
CA ASP A 57 10.70 -2.75 -9.80
C ASP A 57 9.21 -3.04 -9.66
N VAL A 58 8.56 -2.40 -8.69
CA VAL A 58 7.12 -2.51 -8.46
C VAL A 58 6.29 -1.49 -9.25
N SER A 59 6.91 -0.67 -10.11
CA SER A 59 6.19 0.23 -11.02
C SER A 59 5.61 -0.51 -12.24
N ALA A 60 6.12 -1.72 -12.52
CA ALA A 60 5.71 -2.52 -13.67
C ALA A 60 4.35 -3.23 -13.51
N ILE A 61 3.62 -2.99 -12.42
CA ILE A 61 2.26 -3.53 -12.23
C ILE A 61 1.18 -2.54 -12.64
N ASN A 62 -0.01 -3.05 -12.93
CA ASN A 62 -1.18 -2.19 -13.15
C ASN A 62 -1.45 -1.33 -11.91
N GLY A 63 -1.38 -0.01 -12.08
CA GLY A 63 -1.49 0.97 -11.00
C GLY A 63 -0.15 1.58 -10.55
N ASP A 64 0.97 1.20 -11.18
CA ASP A 64 2.30 1.82 -11.12
C ASP A 64 2.95 1.90 -9.73
N ALA A 65 2.46 1.17 -8.73
CA ALA A 65 3.01 1.22 -7.38
C ALA A 65 2.56 0.04 -6.48
N HIS A 66 3.35 -0.24 -5.43
CA HIS A 66 3.04 -1.22 -4.39
C HIS A 66 1.63 -1.08 -3.79
N LYS A 67 1.03 0.12 -3.86
CA LYS A 67 -0.33 0.40 -3.36
C LYS A 67 -1.40 -0.38 -4.12
N ALA A 68 -1.11 -0.85 -5.32
CA ALA A 68 -2.02 -1.68 -6.11
C ALA A 68 -2.35 -3.00 -5.39
N TYR A 69 -1.38 -3.67 -4.79
CA TYR A 69 -1.63 -4.89 -3.98
C TYR A 69 -2.60 -4.61 -2.82
N HIS A 70 -2.37 -3.52 -2.10
CA HIS A 70 -3.17 -3.13 -0.95
C HIS A 70 -4.60 -2.73 -1.36
N ALA A 71 -4.75 -1.94 -2.40
CA ALA A 71 -6.05 -1.52 -2.93
C ALA A 71 -6.87 -2.73 -3.42
N THR A 72 -6.25 -3.64 -4.17
CA THR A 72 -6.87 -4.86 -4.69
C THR A 72 -7.38 -5.76 -3.55
N VAL A 73 -6.58 -5.96 -2.50
CA VAL A 73 -7.01 -6.77 -1.34
C VAL A 73 -8.16 -6.11 -0.59
N ASN A 74 -8.12 -4.78 -0.39
CA ASN A 74 -9.23 -4.07 0.26
C ASN A 74 -10.53 -4.17 -0.57
N ALA A 75 -10.45 -4.05 -1.89
CA ALA A 75 -11.61 -4.23 -2.76
C ALA A 75 -12.15 -5.69 -2.69
N LEU A 76 -11.28 -6.69 -2.64
CA LEU A 76 -11.68 -8.09 -2.43
C LEU A 76 -12.36 -8.28 -1.06
N ILE A 77 -11.82 -7.73 0.02
CA ILE A 77 -12.43 -7.80 1.35
C ILE A 77 -13.82 -7.14 1.34
N CYS A 78 -13.93 -5.98 0.69
CA CYS A 78 -15.21 -5.29 0.52
C CYS A 78 -16.24 -6.19 -0.16
N LYS A 79 -15.88 -6.80 -1.28
CA LYS A 79 -16.74 -7.72 -2.04
C LYS A 79 -17.14 -8.96 -1.24
N GLU A 80 -16.19 -9.58 -0.53
CA GLU A 80 -16.46 -10.77 0.30
C GLU A 80 -17.27 -10.45 1.57
N SER A 81 -17.30 -9.20 2.01
CA SER A 81 -18.17 -8.73 3.10
C SER A 81 -19.60 -8.43 2.66
N GLY A 82 -19.90 -8.52 1.36
CA GLY A 82 -21.21 -8.16 0.78
C GLY A 82 -21.46 -6.65 0.67
N LYS A 83 -20.48 -5.82 1.01
CA LYS A 83 -20.58 -4.35 0.91
C LYS A 83 -20.42 -3.89 -0.53
N LYS A 84 -21.11 -2.80 -0.88
CA LYS A 84 -21.09 -2.23 -2.22
C LYS A 84 -20.22 -0.99 -2.35
N PHE A 85 -19.91 -0.34 -1.23
CA PHE A 85 -19.15 0.90 -1.18
C PHE A 85 -17.79 0.65 -0.53
N ILE A 86 -16.76 1.30 -1.09
CA ILE A 86 -15.43 1.35 -0.50
C ILE A 86 -15.01 2.80 -0.34
N ALA A 87 -14.63 3.17 0.88
CA ALA A 87 -14.12 4.51 1.19
C ALA A 87 -12.63 4.43 1.49
N GLY A 88 -11.88 5.41 0.99
CA GLY A 88 -10.44 5.52 1.26
C GLY A 88 -9.96 6.95 1.26
N ASP A 89 -8.79 7.16 1.86
CA ASP A 89 -8.08 8.42 1.90
C ASP A 89 -6.92 8.44 0.90
N THR A 90 -6.52 9.63 0.48
CA THR A 90 -5.31 9.78 -0.33
C THR A 90 -4.72 11.19 -0.17
N GLY A 91 -3.39 11.30 -0.15
CA GLY A 91 -2.65 12.56 -0.22
C GLY A 91 -2.15 12.80 -1.64
N ALA A 92 -1.03 12.19 -2.03
CA ALA A 92 -0.47 12.32 -3.37
C ALA A 92 -1.30 11.66 -4.50
N GLY A 93 -2.42 11.02 -4.18
CA GLY A 93 -3.32 10.41 -5.16
C GLY A 93 -3.03 8.97 -5.55
N MET A 94 -1.86 8.42 -5.27
CA MET A 94 -1.50 7.06 -5.70
C MET A 94 -2.35 5.96 -5.07
N PHE A 95 -2.71 6.06 -3.79
CA PHE A 95 -3.61 5.07 -3.20
C PHE A 95 -5.03 5.22 -3.74
N GLY A 96 -5.53 6.46 -3.82
CA GLY A 96 -6.85 6.76 -4.38
C GLY A 96 -7.00 6.25 -5.82
N LYS A 97 -5.99 6.49 -6.68
CA LYS A 97 -5.92 5.96 -8.05
C LYS A 97 -6.08 4.43 -8.05
N ASN A 98 -5.27 3.74 -7.25
CA ASN A 98 -5.30 2.28 -7.20
C ASN A 98 -6.61 1.73 -6.61
N LEU A 99 -7.18 2.43 -5.63
CA LEU A 99 -8.47 2.04 -5.03
C LEU A 99 -9.62 2.22 -6.01
N ALA A 100 -9.62 3.32 -6.78
CA ALA A 100 -10.60 3.57 -7.84
C ALA A 100 -10.55 2.49 -8.91
N LEU A 101 -9.34 2.12 -9.38
CA LEU A 101 -9.15 1.05 -10.35
C LEU A 101 -9.64 -0.32 -9.82
N ALA A 102 -9.24 -0.69 -8.60
CA ALA A 102 -9.64 -1.97 -8.01
C ALA A 102 -11.16 -2.03 -7.74
N ALA A 103 -11.75 -0.93 -7.33
CA ALA A 103 -13.19 -0.82 -7.13
C ALA A 103 -13.95 -1.00 -8.46
N ARG A 104 -13.53 -0.30 -9.51
CA ARG A 104 -14.08 -0.45 -10.87
C ARG A 104 -13.99 -1.89 -11.37
N GLU A 105 -12.83 -2.52 -11.24
CA GLU A 105 -12.60 -3.91 -11.64
C GLU A 105 -13.56 -4.88 -10.94
N MET A 106 -13.89 -4.61 -9.69
CA MET A 106 -14.74 -5.50 -8.87
C MET A 106 -16.22 -5.08 -8.82
N GLY A 107 -16.61 -4.04 -9.55
CA GLY A 107 -17.99 -3.53 -9.57
C GLY A 107 -18.41 -2.87 -8.26
N LEU A 108 -17.49 -2.20 -7.56
CA LEU A 108 -17.73 -1.47 -6.32
C LEU A 108 -17.78 0.04 -6.59
N SER A 109 -18.55 0.76 -5.77
CA SER A 109 -18.55 2.23 -5.78
C SER A 109 -17.47 2.76 -4.84
N ALA A 110 -16.51 3.54 -5.37
CA ALA A 110 -15.41 4.12 -4.58
C ALA A 110 -15.67 5.57 -4.21
N LYS A 111 -15.40 5.91 -2.95
CA LYS A 111 -15.42 7.27 -2.42
C LYS A 111 -14.05 7.59 -1.83
N ILE A 112 -13.33 8.55 -2.44
CA ILE A 112 -11.94 8.88 -2.12
C ILE A 112 -11.89 10.27 -1.49
N PHE A 113 -11.49 10.33 -0.23
CA PHE A 113 -11.32 11.59 0.51
C PHE A 113 -9.93 12.15 0.26
N MET A 114 -9.86 13.44 -0.13
CA MET A 114 -8.60 14.10 -0.46
C MET A 114 -8.65 15.58 -0.05
N GLY A 115 -7.60 16.05 0.60
CA GLY A 115 -7.49 17.46 0.99
C GLY A 115 -7.47 18.40 -0.21
N THR A 116 -8.11 19.58 -0.12
CA THR A 116 -8.24 20.51 -1.24
C THR A 116 -6.89 21.03 -1.73
N LYS A 117 -5.90 21.20 -0.85
CA LYS A 117 -4.52 21.52 -1.27
C LYS A 117 -3.89 20.40 -2.09
N ASP A 118 -4.10 19.15 -1.68
CA ASP A 118 -3.58 18.00 -2.40
C ASP A 118 -4.31 17.80 -3.74
N ILE A 119 -5.62 18.04 -3.80
CA ILE A 119 -6.40 18.04 -5.06
C ILE A 119 -5.79 19.00 -6.06
N SER A 120 -5.45 20.22 -5.65
CA SER A 120 -4.85 21.23 -6.53
C SER A 120 -3.46 20.81 -7.02
N ARG A 121 -2.64 20.23 -6.14
CA ARG A 121 -1.26 19.79 -6.46
C ARG A 121 -1.24 18.56 -7.35
N GLN A 122 -2.25 17.69 -7.23
CA GLN A 122 -2.32 16.37 -7.84
C GLN A 122 -3.48 16.23 -8.83
N ALA A 123 -3.81 17.31 -9.52
CA ALA A 123 -4.93 17.37 -10.47
C ALA A 123 -4.96 16.21 -11.50
N PRO A 124 -3.83 15.74 -12.07
CA PRO A 124 -3.83 14.58 -12.97
C PRO A 124 -4.33 13.29 -12.28
N ASN A 125 -3.94 13.02 -11.04
CA ASN A 125 -4.41 11.86 -10.29
C ASN A 125 -5.90 11.97 -9.94
N VAL A 126 -6.38 13.19 -9.62
CA VAL A 126 -7.80 13.46 -9.37
C VAL A 126 -8.65 13.19 -10.61
N LYS A 127 -8.19 13.69 -11.77
CA LYS A 127 -8.84 13.41 -13.06
C LYS A 127 -8.93 11.91 -13.31
N PHE A 128 -7.83 11.21 -13.14
CA PHE A 128 -7.76 9.76 -13.32
C PHE A 128 -8.74 9.00 -12.40
N MET A 129 -8.82 9.35 -11.11
CA MET A 129 -9.75 8.72 -10.16
C MET A 129 -11.20 8.91 -10.60
N ARG A 130 -11.58 10.11 -11.08
CA ARG A 130 -12.92 10.40 -11.58
C ARG A 130 -13.25 9.64 -12.87
N GLU A 131 -12.29 9.56 -13.79
CA GLU A 131 -12.44 8.78 -15.05
C GLU A 131 -12.54 7.27 -14.77
N ALA A 132 -11.91 6.79 -13.70
CA ALA A 132 -12.08 5.43 -13.19
C ALA A 132 -13.43 5.19 -12.50
N GLY A 133 -14.28 6.23 -12.36
CA GLY A 133 -15.62 6.13 -11.76
C GLY A 133 -15.68 6.36 -10.26
N ALA A 134 -14.59 6.82 -9.63
CA ALA A 134 -14.61 7.16 -8.21
C ALA A 134 -15.15 8.56 -7.93
N GLU A 135 -15.89 8.72 -6.85
CA GLU A 135 -16.23 10.01 -6.27
C GLU A 135 -15.02 10.53 -5.47
N VAL A 136 -14.43 11.66 -5.90
CA VAL A 136 -13.39 12.35 -5.13
C VAL A 136 -14.03 13.42 -4.27
N VAL A 137 -14.00 13.21 -2.95
CA VAL A 137 -14.58 14.09 -1.94
C VAL A 137 -13.53 15.09 -1.47
N PRO A 138 -13.70 16.40 -1.77
CA PRO A 138 -12.78 17.42 -1.31
C PRO A 138 -12.93 17.65 0.19
N VAL A 139 -11.81 17.69 0.91
CA VAL A 139 -11.76 18.00 2.35
C VAL A 139 -11.11 19.36 2.53
N ASP A 140 -11.90 20.33 2.96
CA ASP A 140 -11.48 21.72 3.13
C ASP A 140 -11.27 22.15 4.59
N SER A 141 -11.31 21.19 5.52
CA SER A 141 -11.06 21.40 6.95
C SER A 141 -9.55 21.33 7.29
N GLY A 142 -9.17 21.94 8.38
CA GLY A 142 -7.84 21.86 8.97
C GLY A 142 -6.70 22.29 8.04
N SER A 143 -5.71 21.45 7.90
CA SER A 143 -4.55 21.68 7.01
C SER A 143 -4.88 21.53 5.53
N LYS A 144 -6.04 20.94 5.19
CA LYS A 144 -6.52 20.63 3.85
C LYS A 144 -5.60 19.63 3.11
N THR A 145 -5.01 18.73 3.88
CA THR A 145 -4.06 17.70 3.41
C THR A 145 -4.48 16.31 3.87
N LEU A 146 -3.60 15.32 3.69
CA LEU A 146 -3.85 13.91 4.01
C LEU A 146 -4.39 13.66 5.43
N VAL A 147 -3.93 14.39 6.45
CA VAL A 147 -4.40 14.22 7.85
C VAL A 147 -5.90 14.42 7.96
N ASP A 148 -6.40 15.48 7.35
CA ASP A 148 -7.82 15.82 7.39
C ASP A 148 -8.64 14.89 6.50
N ALA A 149 -8.07 14.46 5.36
CA ALA A 149 -8.68 13.48 4.49
C ALA A 149 -8.89 12.13 5.21
N VAL A 150 -7.89 11.65 5.95
CA VAL A 150 -8.02 10.43 6.78
C VAL A 150 -9.10 10.60 7.84
N SER A 151 -9.10 11.73 8.55
CA SER A 151 -10.07 12.00 9.61
C SER A 151 -11.49 12.04 9.09
N GLU A 152 -11.71 12.68 7.94
CA GLU A 152 -13.04 12.77 7.32
C GLU A 152 -13.50 11.43 6.74
N CYS A 153 -12.59 10.69 6.11
CA CYS A 153 -12.87 9.33 5.65
C CYS A 153 -13.31 8.41 6.81
N MET A 154 -12.65 8.53 7.96
CA MET A 154 -13.03 7.76 9.14
C MET A 154 -14.39 8.19 9.72
N ARG A 155 -14.69 9.49 9.76
CA ARG A 155 -16.04 9.98 10.17
C ARG A 155 -17.13 9.44 9.26
N TYR A 156 -16.90 9.53 7.95
CA TYR A 156 -17.82 8.97 6.96
C TYR A 156 -18.03 7.47 7.19
N TYR A 157 -16.97 6.73 7.40
CA TYR A 157 -17.04 5.28 7.65
C TYR A 157 -17.85 4.95 8.89
N VAL A 158 -17.67 5.66 10.01
CA VAL A 158 -18.41 5.41 11.25
C VAL A 158 -19.92 5.52 11.02
N SER A 159 -20.36 6.48 10.21
CA SER A 159 -21.78 6.68 9.89
C SER A 159 -22.33 5.73 8.82
N ASN A 160 -21.46 5.04 8.07
CA ASN A 160 -21.86 4.22 6.92
C ASN A 160 -21.26 2.79 6.97
N CYS A 161 -20.81 2.34 8.14
CA CYS A 161 -20.04 1.10 8.28
C CYS A 161 -20.80 -0.17 7.86
N ASP A 162 -22.11 -0.17 7.83
CA ASP A 162 -22.92 -1.32 7.43
C ASP A 162 -22.85 -1.60 5.93
N THR A 163 -22.72 -0.57 5.10
CA THR A 163 -22.68 -0.67 3.63
C THR A 163 -21.32 -0.39 3.02
N THR A 164 -20.42 0.21 3.80
CA THR A 164 -19.11 0.69 3.33
C THR A 164 -17.95 -0.06 3.98
N HIS A 165 -16.94 -0.42 3.19
CA HIS A 165 -15.64 -0.90 3.66
C HIS A 165 -14.66 0.28 3.75
N LEU A 166 -13.90 0.36 4.84
CA LEU A 166 -12.84 1.36 4.98
C LEU A 166 -11.50 0.78 4.53
N ALA A 167 -10.89 1.44 3.55
CA ALA A 167 -9.55 1.15 3.03
C ALA A 167 -8.60 2.30 3.38
N VAL A 168 -7.79 2.15 4.42
CA VAL A 168 -6.80 3.16 4.82
C VAL A 168 -5.58 3.09 3.92
N GLY A 169 -5.15 4.23 3.35
CA GLY A 169 -4.14 4.31 2.28
C GLY A 169 -2.70 4.00 2.69
N SER A 170 -2.43 3.76 3.97
CA SER A 170 -1.10 3.50 4.49
C SER A 170 -1.12 2.58 5.72
N ALA A 171 0.06 2.34 6.32
CA ALA A 171 0.23 1.54 7.52
C ALA A 171 -0.01 2.36 8.79
N ILE A 172 -1.19 2.97 8.90
CA ILE A 172 -1.57 3.88 9.99
C ILE A 172 -2.91 3.48 10.62
N GLY A 173 -3.21 4.03 11.79
CA GLY A 173 -4.47 3.82 12.51
C GLY A 173 -4.51 2.50 13.29
N ALA A 174 -5.67 1.83 13.29
CA ALA A 174 -5.85 0.59 14.04
C ALA A 174 -5.00 -0.55 13.48
N ASN A 175 -4.55 -1.44 14.37
CA ASN A 175 -3.67 -2.57 14.04
C ASN A 175 -4.17 -3.43 12.85
N ILE A 176 -5.50 -3.54 12.66
CA ILE A 176 -6.06 -4.29 11.53
C ILE A 176 -5.68 -3.68 10.19
N PHE A 177 -5.61 -2.36 10.07
CA PHE A 177 -5.22 -1.70 8.81
C PHE A 177 -3.75 -1.97 8.49
N LEU A 178 -2.87 -1.96 9.51
CA LEU A 178 -1.47 -2.34 9.36
C LEU A 178 -1.34 -3.80 8.90
N LYS A 179 -2.10 -4.72 9.52
CA LYS A 179 -2.10 -6.14 9.15
C LYS A 179 -2.55 -6.38 7.72
N ILE A 180 -3.64 -5.74 7.28
CA ILE A 180 -4.11 -5.84 5.90
C ILE A 180 -3.05 -5.28 4.95
N CYS A 181 -2.48 -4.12 5.26
CA CYS A 181 -1.44 -3.48 4.46
C CYS A 181 -0.20 -4.39 4.31
N ALA A 182 0.38 -4.83 5.42
CA ALA A 182 1.56 -5.70 5.42
C ALA A 182 1.31 -7.01 4.68
N TRP A 183 0.18 -7.67 4.95
CA TRP A 183 -0.18 -8.94 4.30
C TRP A 183 -0.36 -8.79 2.78
N SER A 184 -0.99 -7.71 2.33
CA SER A 184 -1.22 -7.44 0.92
C SER A 184 0.08 -7.16 0.18
N THR A 185 0.90 -6.26 0.72
CA THR A 185 2.13 -5.79 0.09
C THR A 185 3.29 -6.77 0.25
N SER A 186 3.21 -7.75 1.17
CA SER A 186 4.23 -8.81 1.34
C SER A 186 4.40 -9.70 0.09
N GLN A 187 3.51 -9.58 -0.90
CA GLN A 187 3.75 -10.19 -2.22
C GLN A 187 5.10 -9.78 -2.81
N ILE A 188 5.52 -8.53 -2.59
CA ILE A 188 6.80 -7.99 -3.08
C ILE A 188 7.98 -8.77 -2.49
N SER A 189 8.01 -8.95 -1.17
CA SER A 189 9.09 -9.69 -0.51
C SER A 189 9.07 -11.20 -0.82
N ARG A 190 7.87 -11.79 -0.97
CA ARG A 190 7.73 -13.19 -1.39
C ARG A 190 8.29 -13.44 -2.79
N GLU A 191 8.03 -12.51 -3.72
CA GLU A 191 8.61 -12.57 -5.07
C GLU A 191 10.13 -12.38 -5.00
N LEU A 192 10.57 -11.32 -4.31
CA LEU A 192 12.00 -11.02 -4.18
C LEU A 192 12.78 -12.20 -3.60
N LYS A 193 12.27 -12.85 -2.56
CA LYS A 193 12.91 -14.02 -1.95
C LYS A 193 13.12 -15.14 -2.96
N LYS A 194 12.10 -15.44 -3.79
CA LYS A 194 12.20 -16.43 -4.86
C LYS A 194 13.18 -16.02 -5.94
N GLN A 195 13.16 -14.74 -6.33
CA GLN A 195 14.06 -14.19 -7.35
C GLN A 195 15.50 -14.19 -6.90
N LEU A 196 15.78 -13.87 -5.63
CA LEU A 196 17.12 -13.98 -5.05
C LEU A 196 17.64 -15.42 -5.06
N ILE A 197 16.83 -16.37 -4.62
CA ILE A 197 17.21 -17.81 -4.67
C ILE A 197 17.43 -18.27 -6.11
N LYS A 198 16.60 -17.85 -7.04
CA LYS A 198 16.77 -18.19 -8.47
C LYS A 198 18.05 -17.62 -9.06
N GLU A 199 18.41 -16.39 -8.70
CA GLU A 199 19.58 -15.69 -9.25
C GLU A 199 20.91 -16.13 -8.61
N PHE A 200 20.90 -16.36 -7.28
CA PHE A 200 22.12 -16.60 -6.50
C PHE A 200 22.24 -18.00 -5.91
N GLY A 201 21.22 -18.85 -6.06
CA GLY A 201 21.16 -20.17 -5.43
C GLY A 201 20.70 -20.16 -3.97
N GLU A 202 20.86 -19.03 -3.28
CA GLU A 202 20.49 -18.81 -1.88
C GLU A 202 20.12 -17.34 -1.65
N ILE A 203 19.75 -16.98 -0.42
CA ILE A 203 19.64 -15.57 -0.03
C ILE A 203 21.04 -15.06 0.28
N PRO A 204 21.63 -14.16 -0.55
CA PRO A 204 22.98 -13.67 -0.31
C PRO A 204 23.02 -12.70 0.87
N LYS A 205 24.21 -12.39 1.37
CA LYS A 205 24.39 -11.25 2.28
C LYS A 205 24.02 -9.96 1.55
N LEU A 206 23.00 -9.23 2.05
CA LEU A 206 22.46 -8.09 1.33
C LEU A 206 21.91 -6.98 2.27
N LYS A 207 21.73 -5.81 1.68
CA LYS A 207 21.05 -4.66 2.29
C LYS A 207 19.77 -4.39 1.50
N LEU A 208 18.62 -4.38 2.17
CA LEU A 208 17.32 -4.02 1.59
C LEU A 208 17.00 -2.57 1.93
N ILE A 209 17.13 -1.71 0.94
CA ILE A 209 16.95 -0.25 1.09
C ILE A 209 15.56 0.13 0.58
N ASN A 210 14.77 0.81 1.40
CA ASN A 210 13.46 1.30 1.01
C ASN A 210 13.18 2.69 1.60
N VAL A 211 12.41 3.48 0.88
CA VAL A 211 11.90 4.76 1.36
C VAL A 211 10.73 4.52 2.34
N ILE A 212 10.74 5.25 3.44
CA ILE A 212 9.68 5.22 4.45
C ILE A 212 8.93 6.56 4.43
N GLY A 213 7.68 6.50 3.97
CA GLY A 213 6.66 7.50 4.22
C GLY A 213 5.69 6.95 5.27
N GLY A 214 4.48 6.57 4.89
CA GLY A 214 3.52 5.89 5.78
C GLY A 214 3.82 4.41 6.07
N GLY A 215 4.98 3.88 5.68
CA GLY A 215 5.46 2.54 6.02
C GLY A 215 4.95 1.39 5.16
N SER A 216 3.95 1.60 4.31
CA SER A 216 3.32 0.52 3.53
C SER A 216 4.27 -0.22 2.58
N SER A 217 5.19 0.51 1.93
CA SER A 217 6.20 -0.06 1.05
C SER A 217 7.22 -0.89 1.83
N ALA A 218 7.76 -0.33 2.91
CA ALA A 218 8.75 -0.98 3.76
C ALA A 218 8.21 -2.28 4.38
N LEU A 219 6.99 -2.25 4.93
CA LEU A 219 6.33 -3.42 5.48
C LEU A 219 6.18 -4.55 4.44
N GLY A 220 5.83 -4.21 3.21
CA GLY A 220 5.72 -5.19 2.14
C GLY A 220 7.07 -5.73 1.68
N PHE A 221 8.03 -4.84 1.48
CA PHE A 221 9.34 -5.17 0.93
C PHE A 221 10.22 -5.98 1.89
N TRP A 222 10.08 -5.76 3.20
CA TRP A 222 10.89 -6.41 4.21
C TRP A 222 10.23 -7.63 4.87
N ASN A 223 8.94 -7.85 4.66
CA ASN A 223 8.13 -8.83 5.40
C ASN A 223 8.77 -10.22 5.52
N GLU A 224 9.29 -10.77 4.41
CA GLU A 224 9.92 -12.09 4.38
C GLU A 224 11.36 -12.11 4.90
N PHE A 225 11.89 -10.95 5.30
CA PHE A 225 13.29 -10.78 5.71
C PHE A 225 13.46 -10.27 7.14
N ILE A 226 12.38 -9.99 7.85
CA ILE A 226 12.41 -9.40 9.21
C ILE A 226 13.14 -10.30 10.20
N ASP A 227 12.98 -11.62 10.07
CA ASP A 227 13.53 -12.60 11.01
C ASP A 227 14.94 -13.10 10.64
N TYR A 228 15.54 -12.55 9.57
CA TYR A 228 16.92 -12.88 9.22
C TYR A 228 17.93 -12.23 10.19
N ASP A 229 19.07 -12.89 10.40
CA ASP A 229 20.18 -12.27 11.12
C ASP A 229 20.58 -10.94 10.44
N LYS A 230 20.65 -9.87 11.21
CA LYS A 230 20.99 -8.53 10.74
C LYS A 230 22.37 -8.42 10.10
N LYS A 231 23.29 -9.33 10.44
CA LYS A 231 24.60 -9.42 9.79
C LYS A 231 24.52 -10.04 8.39
N HIS A 232 23.43 -10.76 8.10
CA HIS A 232 23.17 -11.39 6.81
C HIS A 232 22.24 -10.53 5.94
N VAL A 233 21.09 -10.08 6.49
CA VAL A 233 20.14 -9.18 5.81
C VAL A 233 19.95 -7.92 6.63
N GLU A 234 20.49 -6.81 6.15
CA GLU A 234 20.33 -5.50 6.77
C GLU A 234 19.15 -4.75 6.13
N LEU A 235 18.20 -4.28 6.96
CA LEU A 235 17.05 -3.49 6.53
C LEU A 235 17.35 -2.00 6.75
N ILE A 236 17.35 -1.21 5.67
CA ILE A 236 17.68 0.21 5.70
C ILE A 236 16.48 1.03 5.24
N GLY A 237 15.93 1.84 6.17
CA GLY A 237 14.87 2.80 5.89
C GLY A 237 15.43 4.18 5.58
N VAL A 238 14.93 4.81 4.52
CA VAL A 238 15.29 6.18 4.15
C VAL A 238 14.07 7.06 4.30
N GLU A 239 14.17 8.10 5.11
CA GLU A 239 13.12 9.06 5.38
C GLU A 239 13.51 10.46 4.87
N ALA A 240 12.50 11.27 4.55
CA ALA A 240 12.72 12.67 4.24
C ALA A 240 13.20 13.42 5.49
N LYS A 241 14.26 14.21 5.38
CA LYS A 241 14.91 14.90 6.51
C LYS A 241 13.96 15.66 7.44
N TYR A 242 12.92 16.28 6.88
CA TYR A 242 11.96 17.09 7.65
C TYR A 242 10.65 16.35 7.96
N ALA A 243 10.52 15.08 7.55
CA ALA A 243 9.36 14.23 7.80
C ALA A 243 9.82 12.80 8.09
N ALA A 244 10.63 12.64 9.14
CA ALA A 244 11.30 11.40 9.52
C ALA A 244 10.78 10.91 10.91
N PRO A 245 9.59 10.29 10.98
CA PRO A 245 8.97 9.92 12.26
C PRO A 245 9.71 8.78 12.98
N LEU A 246 10.53 8.00 12.29
CA LEU A 246 11.31 6.91 12.87
C LEU A 246 12.72 7.34 13.28
N ALA A 247 13.22 8.47 12.78
CA ALA A 247 14.49 9.00 13.21
C ALA A 247 14.38 9.55 14.66
N THR A 248 15.43 9.37 15.44
CA THR A 248 15.53 9.90 16.80
C THR A 248 15.25 11.40 16.81
N ASN A 249 14.33 11.86 17.65
CA ASN A 249 13.86 13.24 17.80
C ASN A 249 12.85 13.76 16.76
N ALA A 250 12.34 12.94 15.87
CA ALA A 250 11.28 13.39 14.98
C ALA A 250 9.95 13.57 15.74
N LYS A 251 9.51 14.82 15.86
CA LYS A 251 8.19 15.17 16.41
C LYS A 251 7.13 15.28 15.34
N VAL A 252 7.41 14.82 14.14
CA VAL A 252 6.55 14.99 12.95
C VAL A 252 5.80 13.70 12.67
N ALA A 253 4.48 13.76 12.68
CA ALA A 253 3.67 12.63 12.24
C ALA A 253 3.78 12.44 10.71
N VAL A 254 3.81 11.20 10.26
CA VAL A 254 3.90 10.82 8.83
C VAL A 254 2.80 11.44 7.97
N LEU A 255 1.70 11.85 8.59
CA LEU A 255 0.55 12.48 7.92
C LEU A 255 0.72 13.98 7.66
N HIS A 256 1.76 14.59 8.18
CA HIS A 256 2.10 15.99 7.92
C HIS A 256 3.10 16.06 6.77
N GLY A 257 2.65 15.73 5.57
CA GLY A 257 3.43 15.89 4.35
C GLY A 257 3.18 17.21 3.66
#